data_97bad16a6689c60e38c68192dff500da
#
_entry.id   97bad16a6689c60e38c68192dff500da
#
_cell.length_a   1.000
_cell.length_b   1.000
_cell.length_c   1.000
_cell.angle_alpha   90.00
_cell.angle_beta   90.00
_cell.angle_gamma   90.00
#
_symmetry.space_group_name_H-M   'P 1'
#
loop_
_entity.id
_entity.type
_entity.pdbx_description
1 polymer ?
#
loop_
_entity_poly.entity_id
_entity_poly.type
_entity_poly.pdbx_seq_one_letter_code
_entity_poly.pdbx_strand_id
1 'polypeptide(L)'
;GYNISVTDKPLLAADYGVPQFRKRMFFVGFRKDLNLEKFAFPKPILDEDSYIGTAAAISDLPSLEFDLGSPVAEYESEPKSDYQTLMRSGSSKLYNHVGTNHTDEVKWVISQVPEGGNYKDLPPGVGDSRKFNEAWTRYHSQRPSKTIDTGHRNHFHYKWNRVPTVRENARLQSFPDRFEFLGTKTQQNRQVGNAVPPLLAQAIAE
;
A
#
# COMPACT_ATOMS: atom_id res chain seq x y z
N GLY A 1 -14.84 -24.80 -23.17
CA GLY A 1 -15.26 -23.46 -22.79
C GLY A 1 -15.32 -23.30 -21.28
N TYR A 2 -15.65 -22.09 -20.81
CA TYR A 2 -15.70 -21.70 -19.39
C TYR A 2 -17.07 -21.14 -19.02
N ASN A 3 -17.50 -21.37 -17.80
CA ASN A 3 -18.54 -20.60 -17.12
C ASN A 3 -17.87 -19.44 -16.42
N ILE A 4 -18.19 -18.22 -16.84
CA ILE A 4 -17.50 -17.01 -16.34
C ILE A 4 -18.44 -16.25 -15.41
N SER A 5 -17.93 -15.90 -14.23
CA SER A 5 -18.54 -14.96 -13.29
C SER A 5 -17.71 -13.67 -13.27
N VAL A 6 -18.38 -12.53 -13.25
CA VAL A 6 -17.74 -11.21 -13.20
C VAL A 6 -18.34 -10.44 -12.03
N THR A 7 -17.55 -9.66 -11.34
CA THR A 7 -18.05 -8.76 -10.27
C THR A 7 -18.97 -7.69 -10.89
N ASP A 8 -20.13 -7.45 -10.30
CA ASP A 8 -21.10 -6.42 -10.78
C ASP A 8 -20.50 -5.01 -10.69
N LYS A 9 -19.66 -4.78 -9.71
CA LYS A 9 -18.89 -3.54 -9.48
C LYS A 9 -17.48 -3.89 -9.03
N PRO A 10 -16.51 -2.96 -9.19
CA PRO A 10 -15.17 -3.20 -8.67
C PRO A 10 -15.18 -3.45 -7.16
N LEU A 11 -14.50 -4.51 -6.71
CA LEU A 11 -14.30 -4.78 -5.30
C LEU A 11 -13.30 -3.75 -4.74
N LEU A 12 -13.62 -3.19 -3.58
CA LEU A 12 -12.75 -2.27 -2.86
C LEU A 12 -11.88 -3.06 -1.87
N ALA A 13 -10.57 -2.98 -2.03
CA ALA A 13 -9.63 -3.73 -1.19
C ALA A 13 -9.77 -3.43 0.32
N ALA A 14 -10.14 -2.19 0.68
CA ALA A 14 -10.36 -1.80 2.07
C ALA A 14 -11.47 -2.61 2.74
N ASP A 15 -12.50 -3.02 1.99
CA ASP A 15 -13.61 -3.87 2.48
C ASP A 15 -13.12 -5.27 2.96
N TYR A 16 -11.90 -5.66 2.58
CA TYR A 16 -11.28 -6.96 2.87
C TYR A 16 -10.02 -6.85 3.74
N GLY A 17 -9.91 -5.77 4.54
CA GLY A 17 -8.82 -5.58 5.48
C GLY A 17 -7.49 -5.11 4.88
N VAL A 18 -7.49 -4.64 3.64
CA VAL A 18 -6.31 -4.02 3.01
C VAL A 18 -6.30 -2.52 3.34
N PRO A 19 -5.23 -1.95 3.92
CA PRO A 19 -5.16 -0.52 4.25
C PRO A 19 -4.94 0.36 3.01
N GLN A 20 -5.77 0.15 1.98
CA GLN A 20 -5.67 0.84 0.69
C GLN A 20 -7.01 0.97 -0.03
N PHE A 21 -7.34 2.17 -0.49
CA PHE A 21 -8.44 2.40 -1.42
C PHE A 21 -8.04 1.96 -2.83
N ARG A 22 -8.21 0.66 -3.11
CA ARG A 22 -7.91 0.03 -4.40
C ARG A 22 -9.11 -0.73 -4.91
N LYS A 23 -9.62 -0.33 -6.07
CA LYS A 23 -10.76 -0.98 -6.73
C LYS A 23 -10.29 -1.86 -7.87
N ARG A 24 -10.80 -3.09 -7.97
CA ARG A 24 -10.49 -4.03 -9.05
C ARG A 24 -11.73 -4.82 -9.47
N MET A 25 -11.85 -5.03 -10.78
CA MET A 25 -12.80 -6.00 -11.35
C MET A 25 -12.17 -7.38 -11.36
N PHE A 26 -12.96 -8.40 -11.08
CA PHE A 26 -12.54 -9.79 -11.14
C PHE A 26 -13.39 -10.59 -12.11
N PHE A 27 -12.73 -11.48 -12.83
CA PHE A 27 -13.30 -12.44 -13.74
C PHE A 27 -12.86 -13.82 -13.28
N VAL A 28 -13.80 -14.66 -12.85
CA VAL A 28 -13.54 -16.03 -12.43
C VAL A 28 -14.19 -16.98 -13.41
N GLY A 29 -13.42 -17.90 -13.98
CA GLY A 29 -13.88 -18.85 -14.97
C GLY A 29 -13.68 -20.29 -14.54
N PHE A 30 -14.76 -21.07 -14.40
CA PHE A 30 -14.70 -22.50 -14.22
C PHE A 30 -14.78 -23.22 -15.57
N ARG A 31 -13.91 -24.18 -15.80
CA ARG A 31 -13.97 -25.03 -16.99
C ARG A 31 -15.28 -25.85 -16.97
N LYS A 32 -16.01 -25.90 -18.10
CA LYS A 32 -17.35 -26.47 -18.15
C LYS A 32 -17.45 -27.94 -17.77
N ASP A 33 -16.38 -28.71 -17.99
CA ASP A 33 -16.34 -30.13 -17.64
C ASP A 33 -16.25 -30.39 -16.12
N LEU A 34 -15.96 -29.35 -15.31
CA LEU A 34 -15.99 -29.45 -13.86
C LEU A 34 -17.40 -29.39 -13.27
N ASN A 35 -18.41 -29.12 -14.11
CA ASN A 35 -19.82 -29.00 -13.71
C ASN A 35 -20.07 -28.01 -12.55
N LEU A 36 -19.21 -26.96 -12.43
CA LEU A 36 -19.39 -25.87 -11.50
C LEU A 36 -20.19 -24.75 -12.18
N GLU A 37 -21.26 -24.27 -11.52
CA GLU A 37 -22.15 -23.29 -12.14
C GLU A 37 -21.54 -21.89 -12.18
N LYS A 38 -21.53 -21.19 -11.07
CA LYS A 38 -21.10 -19.81 -10.95
C LYS A 38 -20.26 -19.61 -9.70
N PHE A 39 -19.28 -18.71 -9.80
CA PHE A 39 -18.54 -18.26 -8.64
C PHE A 39 -19.31 -17.16 -7.91
N ALA A 40 -19.47 -17.30 -6.59
CA ALA A 40 -20.04 -16.28 -5.73
C ALA A 40 -18.91 -15.41 -5.15
N PHE A 41 -18.89 -14.14 -5.51
CA PHE A 41 -17.87 -13.22 -4.96
C PHE A 41 -18.11 -12.97 -3.47
N PRO A 42 -17.02 -12.82 -2.67
CA PRO A 42 -17.11 -12.59 -1.24
C PRO A 42 -17.82 -11.26 -0.94
N LYS A 43 -18.54 -11.24 0.18
CA LYS A 43 -19.12 -10.00 0.70
C LYS A 43 -18.05 -9.19 1.45
N PRO A 44 -18.16 -7.85 1.51
CA PRO A 44 -17.35 -7.02 2.40
C PRO A 44 -17.35 -7.54 3.84
N ILE A 45 -16.18 -7.54 4.48
CA ILE A 45 -16.00 -7.92 5.90
C ILE A 45 -15.79 -6.69 6.79
N LEU A 46 -15.44 -5.55 6.22
CA LEU A 46 -15.28 -4.25 6.88
C LEU A 46 -16.15 -3.20 6.20
N ASP A 47 -16.47 -2.16 6.93
CA ASP A 47 -17.12 -0.93 6.48
C ASP A 47 -16.18 0.28 6.68
N GLU A 48 -16.62 1.49 6.28
CA GLU A 48 -15.80 2.69 6.29
C GLU A 48 -15.30 3.07 7.69
N ASP A 49 -16.07 2.78 8.75
CA ASP A 49 -15.72 3.10 10.12
C ASP A 49 -14.67 2.14 10.70
N SER A 50 -14.52 0.96 10.11
CA SER A 50 -13.62 -0.09 10.55
C SER A 50 -12.39 -0.28 9.65
N TYR A 51 -12.21 0.54 8.62
CA TYR A 51 -11.05 0.43 7.73
C TYR A 51 -9.71 0.65 8.42
N ILE A 52 -8.73 -0.14 8.03
CA ILE A 52 -7.37 -0.05 8.57
C ILE A 52 -6.66 1.18 8.00
N GLY A 53 -6.32 2.12 8.87
CA GLY A 53 -5.58 3.32 8.51
C GLY A 53 -4.09 3.08 8.23
N THR A 54 -3.47 4.02 7.55
CA THR A 54 -2.04 3.92 7.16
C THR A 54 -1.13 3.77 8.38
N ALA A 55 -1.37 4.51 9.49
CA ALA A 55 -0.56 4.37 10.69
C ALA A 55 -0.66 2.97 11.31
N ALA A 56 -1.85 2.38 11.35
CA ALA A 56 -2.06 1.02 11.83
C ALA A 56 -1.30 -0.02 10.98
N ALA A 57 -0.97 0.31 9.73
CA ALA A 57 -0.23 -0.59 8.85
C ALA A 57 1.30 -0.46 8.97
N ILE A 58 1.85 0.76 9.19
CA ILE A 58 3.29 1.00 9.01
C ILE A 58 3.98 1.76 10.15
N SER A 59 3.29 2.10 11.25
CA SER A 59 3.87 2.94 12.32
C SER A 59 4.94 2.27 13.17
N ASP A 60 5.08 0.96 13.09
CA ASP A 60 6.09 0.16 13.78
C ASP A 60 7.40 0.01 12.98
N LEU A 61 7.42 0.46 11.72
CA LEU A 61 8.61 0.43 10.89
C LEU A 61 9.55 1.60 11.24
N PRO A 62 10.90 1.42 11.13
CA PRO A 62 11.88 2.47 11.36
C PRO A 62 11.60 3.76 10.58
N SER A 63 11.91 4.90 11.18
CA SER A 63 11.59 6.22 10.58
C SER A 63 12.38 6.54 9.33
N LEU A 64 13.64 6.11 9.28
CA LEU A 64 14.62 6.42 8.24
C LEU A 64 14.86 7.94 8.07
N GLU A 65 14.77 8.71 9.16
CA GLU A 65 15.04 10.16 9.14
C GLU A 65 16.55 10.47 9.15
N PHE A 66 17.34 9.63 9.82
CA PHE A 66 18.77 9.87 10.03
C PHE A 66 19.66 8.99 9.13
N ASP A 67 19.13 7.90 8.64
CA ASP A 67 19.79 7.01 7.67
C ASP A 67 18.80 6.49 6.62
N LEU A 68 19.31 5.78 5.64
CA LEU A 68 18.45 5.22 4.58
C LEU A 68 18.03 3.78 4.84
N GLY A 69 18.45 3.19 5.94
CA GLY A 69 18.21 1.79 6.24
C GLY A 69 19.02 0.84 5.36
N SER A 70 18.71 -0.46 5.47
CA SER A 70 19.37 -1.51 4.70
C SER A 70 18.35 -2.46 4.05
N PRO A 71 18.74 -3.20 2.99
CA PRO A 71 17.83 -4.15 2.33
C PRO A 71 17.29 -5.22 3.27
N VAL A 72 18.05 -5.59 4.29
CA VAL A 72 17.67 -6.51 5.37
C VAL A 72 18.03 -5.86 6.70
N ALA A 73 17.08 -5.74 7.61
CA ALA A 73 17.25 -5.13 8.92
C ALA A 73 16.52 -5.94 10.00
N GLU A 74 16.77 -5.60 11.25
CA GLU A 74 15.97 -6.07 12.38
C GLU A 74 14.77 -5.13 12.61
N TYR A 75 13.76 -5.62 13.33
CA TYR A 75 12.71 -4.76 13.83
C TYR A 75 13.20 -3.97 15.05
N GLU A 76 12.89 -2.67 15.09
CA GLU A 76 13.30 -1.76 16.17
C GLU A 76 12.23 -1.59 17.26
N SER A 77 11.00 -2.05 16.99
CA SER A 77 9.87 -1.92 17.91
C SER A 77 8.91 -3.09 17.79
N GLU A 78 8.09 -3.31 18.82
CA GLU A 78 6.98 -4.27 18.78
C GLU A 78 5.86 -3.77 17.83
N PRO A 79 5.03 -4.71 17.30
CA PRO A 79 3.81 -4.35 16.57
C PRO A 79 2.88 -3.50 17.45
N LYS A 80 2.26 -2.48 16.86
CA LYS A 80 1.35 -1.54 17.54
C LYS A 80 -0.12 -1.75 17.17
N SER A 81 -0.40 -2.73 16.32
CA SER A 81 -1.74 -3.10 15.88
C SER A 81 -1.79 -4.58 15.50
N ASP A 82 -3.02 -5.14 15.48
CA ASP A 82 -3.25 -6.51 15.01
C ASP A 82 -2.81 -6.69 13.56
N TYR A 83 -3.00 -5.67 12.73
CA TYR A 83 -2.54 -5.71 11.35
C TYR A 83 -1.02 -5.83 11.23
N GLN A 84 -0.26 -5.09 12.02
CA GLN A 84 1.20 -5.20 12.05
C GLN A 84 1.65 -6.57 12.57
N THR A 85 0.97 -7.10 13.56
CA THR A 85 1.20 -8.47 14.06
C THR A 85 0.97 -9.50 12.95
N LEU A 86 -0.12 -9.36 12.20
CA LEU A 86 -0.42 -10.22 11.05
C LEU A 86 0.67 -10.11 9.96
N MET A 87 1.10 -8.90 9.62
CA MET A 87 2.13 -8.69 8.59
C MET A 87 3.49 -9.27 8.98
N ARG A 88 3.85 -9.22 10.26
CA ARG A 88 5.10 -9.79 10.78
C ARG A 88 5.07 -11.32 10.95
N SER A 89 3.89 -11.93 10.89
CA SER A 89 3.76 -13.38 11.10
C SER A 89 4.70 -14.18 10.19
N GLY A 90 5.56 -14.99 10.81
CA GLY A 90 6.56 -15.80 10.10
C GLY A 90 7.74 -15.02 9.51
N SER A 91 7.98 -13.78 9.96
CA SER A 91 9.17 -13.01 9.58
C SER A 91 9.99 -12.65 10.82
N SER A 92 11.27 -13.02 10.82
CA SER A 92 12.26 -12.61 11.82
C SER A 92 13.08 -11.38 11.40
N LYS A 93 12.94 -10.95 10.14
CA LYS A 93 13.72 -9.87 9.53
C LYS A 93 12.79 -8.90 8.80
N LEU A 94 13.26 -7.67 8.68
CA LEU A 94 12.61 -6.62 7.91
C LEU A 94 13.30 -6.49 6.54
N TYR A 95 12.60 -6.81 5.45
CA TYR A 95 13.12 -6.75 4.08
C TYR A 95 12.58 -5.53 3.33
N ASN A 96 13.37 -4.98 2.40
CA ASN A 96 12.97 -3.93 1.47
C ASN A 96 12.59 -2.59 2.12
N HIS A 97 13.05 -2.33 3.36
CA HIS A 97 12.78 -1.08 4.06
C HIS A 97 13.97 -0.11 3.88
N VAL A 98 14.16 0.36 2.64
CA VAL A 98 15.24 1.30 2.28
C VAL A 98 14.65 2.62 1.83
N GLY A 99 15.04 3.70 2.48
CA GLY A 99 14.62 5.06 2.20
C GLY A 99 15.08 5.56 0.82
N THR A 100 14.50 6.66 0.39
CA THR A 100 14.98 7.42 -0.77
C THR A 100 15.75 8.64 -0.26
N ASN A 101 16.94 8.85 -0.77
CA ASN A 101 17.71 10.05 -0.46
C ASN A 101 17.07 11.25 -1.17
N HIS A 102 16.46 12.13 -0.41
CA HIS A 102 15.89 13.39 -0.88
C HIS A 102 16.81 14.54 -0.52
N THR A 103 16.91 15.53 -1.41
CA THR A 103 17.55 16.80 -1.08
C THR A 103 16.74 17.54 -0.01
N ASP A 104 17.37 18.45 0.71
CA ASP A 104 16.68 19.24 1.75
C ASP A 104 15.57 20.10 1.17
N GLU A 105 15.72 20.60 -0.06
CA GLU A 105 14.66 21.30 -0.80
C GLU A 105 13.45 20.41 -1.03
N VAL A 106 13.63 19.16 -1.46
CA VAL A 106 12.53 18.19 -1.66
C VAL A 106 11.88 17.86 -0.33
N LYS A 107 12.65 17.63 0.74
CA LYS A 107 12.10 17.39 2.09
C LYS A 107 11.28 18.58 2.58
N TRP A 108 11.76 19.80 2.31
CA TRP A 108 11.04 21.03 2.67
C TRP A 108 9.71 21.13 1.92
N VAL A 109 9.68 20.89 0.59
CA VAL A 109 8.45 20.87 -0.19
C VAL A 109 7.49 19.81 0.34
N ILE A 110 7.97 18.59 0.62
CA ILE A 110 7.15 17.53 1.20
C ILE A 110 6.56 17.98 2.54
N SER A 111 7.31 18.69 3.38
CA SER A 111 6.85 19.17 4.70
C SER A 111 5.67 20.13 4.61
N GLN A 112 5.51 20.83 3.49
CA GLN A 112 4.40 21.77 3.27
C GLN A 112 3.10 21.08 2.85
N VAL A 113 3.14 19.79 2.44
CA VAL A 113 1.94 19.03 2.11
C VAL A 113 1.29 18.55 3.41
N PRO A 114 0.07 18.99 3.75
CA PRO A 114 -0.61 18.58 4.97
C PRO A 114 -0.97 17.09 4.93
N GLU A 115 -1.19 16.51 6.11
CA GLU A 115 -1.64 15.12 6.21
C GLU A 115 -2.98 14.91 5.49
N GLY A 116 -3.03 13.91 4.61
CA GLY A 116 -4.19 13.64 3.76
C GLY A 116 -4.35 14.60 2.57
N GLY A 117 -3.54 15.65 2.51
CA GLY A 117 -3.54 16.64 1.43
C GLY A 117 -2.70 16.23 0.22
N ASN A 118 -2.62 17.13 -0.75
CA ASN A 118 -1.86 16.94 -1.99
C ASN A 118 -1.23 18.28 -2.46
N TYR A 119 -0.62 18.30 -3.64
CA TYR A 119 0.05 19.47 -4.18
C TYR A 119 -0.85 20.73 -4.30
N LYS A 120 -2.18 20.59 -4.35
CA LYS A 120 -3.11 21.74 -4.42
C LYS A 120 -3.21 22.48 -3.09
N ASP A 121 -2.82 21.82 -2.01
CA ASP A 121 -2.82 22.38 -0.66
C ASP A 121 -1.49 23.07 -0.31
N LEU A 122 -0.54 23.10 -1.29
CA LEU A 122 0.73 23.78 -1.12
C LEU A 122 0.54 25.31 -1.16
N PRO A 123 1.35 26.05 -0.38
CA PRO A 123 1.37 27.52 -0.48
C PRO A 123 1.74 27.99 -1.90
N PRO A 124 1.26 29.18 -2.32
CA PRO A 124 1.63 29.76 -3.62
C PRO A 124 3.14 29.81 -3.82
N GLY A 125 3.61 29.41 -5.00
CA GLY A 125 5.03 29.37 -5.36
C GLY A 125 5.78 28.11 -4.90
N VAL A 126 5.16 27.25 -4.11
CA VAL A 126 5.76 25.98 -3.67
C VAL A 126 5.37 24.87 -4.63
N GLY A 127 6.36 24.25 -5.25
CA GLY A 127 6.14 23.09 -6.11
C GLY A 127 5.47 23.38 -7.46
N ASP A 128 5.46 24.62 -7.93
CA ASP A 128 4.80 25.09 -9.16
C ASP A 128 5.21 24.34 -10.43
N SER A 129 6.36 23.69 -10.42
CA SER A 129 6.85 22.91 -11.56
C SER A 129 6.10 21.58 -11.77
N ARG A 130 5.20 21.18 -10.88
CA ARG A 130 4.50 19.89 -10.94
C ARG A 130 2.98 20.04 -10.96
N LYS A 131 2.41 19.81 -12.14
CA LYS A 131 0.97 19.98 -12.45
C LYS A 131 0.24 18.64 -12.67
N PHE A 132 0.51 17.59 -11.88
CA PHE A 132 -0.18 16.33 -12.06
C PHE A 132 -1.28 16.16 -11.01
N ASN A 133 -2.50 15.87 -11.46
CA ASN A 133 -3.61 15.48 -10.59
C ASN A 133 -3.20 14.28 -9.74
N GLU A 134 -3.44 14.34 -8.43
CA GLU A 134 -3.12 13.33 -7.43
C GLU A 134 -1.61 13.07 -7.17
N ALA A 135 -0.71 13.79 -7.86
CA ALA A 135 0.70 13.79 -7.52
C ALA A 135 0.93 14.46 -6.14
N TRP A 136 1.99 14.03 -5.45
CA TRP A 136 2.38 14.61 -4.17
C TRP A 136 1.29 14.57 -3.10
N THR A 137 0.63 13.43 -2.96
CA THR A 137 -0.35 13.19 -1.90
C THR A 137 0.36 12.66 -0.66
N ARG A 138 0.18 13.31 0.49
CA ARG A 138 0.56 12.75 1.79
C ARG A 138 -0.53 11.81 2.28
N TYR A 139 -0.18 10.62 2.71
CA TYR A 139 -1.12 9.70 3.33
C TYR A 139 -1.71 10.29 4.61
N HIS A 140 -2.90 9.83 4.99
CA HIS A 140 -3.56 10.17 6.25
C HIS A 140 -3.41 9.01 7.23
N SER A 141 -2.98 9.30 8.49
CA SER A 141 -2.72 8.25 9.50
C SER A 141 -3.91 7.33 9.76
N GLN A 142 -5.12 7.91 9.84
CA GLN A 142 -6.35 7.20 10.20
C GLN A 142 -7.15 6.65 9.01
N ARG A 143 -6.69 6.84 7.79
CA ARG A 143 -7.39 6.40 6.58
C ARG A 143 -6.55 5.40 5.79
N PRO A 144 -7.18 4.47 5.04
CA PRO A 144 -6.47 3.69 4.05
C PRO A 144 -5.70 4.58 3.07
N SER A 145 -4.56 4.10 2.60
CA SER A 145 -3.77 4.80 1.59
C SER A 145 -4.55 4.92 0.28
N LYS A 146 -4.17 5.87 -0.57
CA LYS A 146 -4.59 5.85 -1.97
C LYS A 146 -3.99 4.66 -2.70
N THR A 147 -4.52 4.34 -3.88
CA THR A 147 -3.99 3.26 -4.72
C THR A 147 -2.49 3.46 -4.97
N ILE A 148 -1.69 2.48 -4.56
CA ILE A 148 -0.25 2.45 -4.82
C ILE A 148 -0.04 2.17 -6.30
N ASP A 149 0.70 3.05 -6.97
CA ASP A 149 1.08 2.93 -8.36
C ASP A 149 2.42 2.16 -8.52
N THR A 150 2.84 1.99 -9.76
CA THR A 150 4.14 1.38 -10.10
C THR A 150 5.32 2.34 -10.00
N GLY A 151 5.05 3.64 -9.88
CA GLY A 151 6.00 4.67 -9.55
C GLY A 151 6.19 4.75 -8.02
N HIS A 152 7.18 5.46 -7.56
CA HIS A 152 7.47 5.56 -6.13
C HIS A 152 7.67 7.02 -5.68
N ARG A 153 7.06 7.97 -6.42
CA ARG A 153 7.31 9.41 -6.21
C ARG A 153 6.04 10.23 -6.05
N ASN A 154 4.86 9.61 -6.12
CA ASN A 154 3.59 10.33 -6.13
C ASN A 154 2.97 10.44 -4.74
N HIS A 155 3.42 9.63 -3.79
CA HIS A 155 2.88 9.61 -2.43
C HIS A 155 3.95 9.89 -1.41
N PHE A 156 3.57 10.55 -0.31
CA PHE A 156 4.43 10.83 0.83
C PHE A 156 3.94 10.06 2.06
N HIS A 157 4.89 9.65 2.90
CA HIS A 157 4.61 9.04 4.18
C HIS A 157 3.74 9.97 5.05
N TYR A 158 2.76 9.42 5.78
CA TYR A 158 1.81 10.21 6.56
C TYR A 158 2.49 11.12 7.59
N LYS A 159 3.64 10.72 8.13
CA LYS A 159 4.38 11.42 9.20
C LYS A 159 5.72 12.01 8.72
N TRP A 160 6.52 11.23 7.97
CA TRP A 160 7.89 11.59 7.61
C TRP A 160 7.95 12.31 6.26
N ASN A 161 8.91 13.26 6.12
CA ASN A 161 9.05 14.06 4.90
C ASN A 161 9.81 13.32 3.80
N ARG A 162 9.30 12.16 3.42
CA ARG A 162 9.88 11.28 2.40
C ARG A 162 8.79 10.47 1.67
N VAL A 163 9.16 9.89 0.54
CA VAL A 163 8.31 8.87 -0.11
C VAL A 163 8.33 7.57 0.72
N PRO A 164 7.27 6.77 0.68
CA PRO A 164 7.25 5.46 1.31
C PRO A 164 8.32 4.53 0.74
N THR A 165 8.82 3.63 1.57
CA THR A 165 9.70 2.54 1.14
C THR A 165 8.91 1.46 0.40
N VAL A 166 9.61 0.52 -0.23
CA VAL A 166 8.98 -0.67 -0.83
C VAL A 166 8.22 -1.46 0.23
N ARG A 167 8.79 -1.66 1.43
CA ARG A 167 8.13 -2.40 2.52
C ARG A 167 6.88 -1.69 3.04
N GLU A 168 6.91 -0.37 3.19
CA GLU A 168 5.73 0.40 3.59
C GLU A 168 4.61 0.24 2.55
N ASN A 169 4.93 0.41 1.27
CA ASN A 169 3.97 0.18 0.19
C ASN A 169 3.47 -1.28 0.14
N ALA A 170 4.36 -2.25 0.39
CA ALA A 170 4.00 -3.67 0.44
C ALA A 170 3.01 -3.96 1.57
N ARG A 171 3.23 -3.39 2.77
CA ARG A 171 2.27 -3.52 3.87
C ARG A 171 0.93 -2.85 3.58
N LEU A 172 0.94 -1.65 2.97
CA LEU A 172 -0.29 -0.99 2.50
C LEU A 172 -1.01 -1.80 1.41
N GLN A 173 -0.32 -2.70 0.73
CA GLN A 173 -0.86 -3.65 -0.23
C GLN A 173 -1.16 -5.04 0.39
N SER A 174 -1.01 -5.19 1.71
CA SER A 174 -1.18 -6.42 2.49
C SER A 174 -0.19 -7.57 2.20
N PHE A 175 0.99 -7.29 1.68
CA PHE A 175 2.05 -8.29 1.62
C PHE A 175 2.66 -8.52 3.00
N PRO A 176 2.77 -9.77 3.47
CA PRO A 176 3.44 -10.08 4.74
C PRO A 176 4.94 -9.79 4.63
N ASP A 177 5.57 -9.49 5.77
CA ASP A 177 6.98 -9.06 5.82
C ASP A 177 7.97 -10.14 5.36
N ARG A 178 7.60 -11.42 5.51
CA ARG A 178 8.38 -12.53 4.98
C ARG A 178 8.47 -12.58 3.46
N PHE A 179 7.62 -11.81 2.74
CA PHE A 179 7.68 -11.72 1.29
C PHE A 179 8.77 -10.71 0.90
N GLU A 180 9.84 -11.22 0.30
CA GLU A 180 10.96 -10.41 -0.18
C GLU A 180 10.77 -10.05 -1.65
N PHE A 181 10.91 -8.76 -1.98
CA PHE A 181 10.88 -8.27 -3.36
C PHE A 181 12.31 -8.19 -3.89
N LEU A 182 12.57 -8.81 -5.04
CA LEU A 182 13.90 -8.88 -5.64
C LEU A 182 14.06 -7.86 -6.78
N GLY A 183 15.33 -7.59 -7.10
CA GLY A 183 15.70 -6.66 -8.17
C GLY A 183 15.92 -5.23 -7.66
N THR A 184 15.97 -4.29 -8.59
CA THR A 184 16.15 -2.85 -8.28
C THR A 184 14.93 -2.28 -7.58
N LYS A 185 15.10 -1.19 -6.82
CA LYS A 185 14.00 -0.50 -6.12
C LYS A 185 12.82 -0.17 -7.05
N THR A 186 13.11 0.22 -8.30
CA THR A 186 12.06 0.47 -9.31
C THR A 186 11.30 -0.80 -9.67
N GLN A 187 12.00 -1.93 -9.84
CA GLN A 187 11.36 -3.23 -10.11
C GLN A 187 10.53 -3.70 -8.91
N GLN A 188 11.03 -3.54 -7.68
CA GLN A 188 10.31 -3.87 -6.47
C GLN A 188 9.01 -3.05 -6.33
N ASN A 189 9.05 -1.73 -6.52
CA ASN A 189 7.85 -0.88 -6.52
C ASN A 189 6.85 -1.30 -7.62
N ARG A 190 7.35 -1.67 -8.81
CA ARG A 190 6.49 -2.16 -9.90
C ARG A 190 5.80 -3.46 -9.53
N GLN A 191 6.49 -4.39 -8.84
CA GLN A 191 5.91 -5.63 -8.34
C GLN A 191 4.78 -5.34 -7.35
N VAL A 192 5.04 -4.47 -6.36
CA VAL A 192 4.01 -4.06 -5.39
C VAL A 192 2.82 -3.41 -6.08
N GLY A 193 3.03 -2.39 -6.91
CA GLY A 193 1.95 -1.60 -7.51
C GLY A 193 1.06 -2.40 -8.49
N ASN A 194 1.63 -3.41 -9.18
CA ASN A 194 0.88 -4.25 -10.12
C ASN A 194 0.12 -5.40 -9.45
N ALA A 195 0.45 -5.74 -8.21
CA ALA A 195 -0.14 -6.90 -7.56
C ALA A 195 -1.63 -6.72 -7.21
N VAL A 196 -2.32 -7.85 -7.12
CA VAL A 196 -3.56 -7.94 -6.36
C VAL A 196 -3.19 -8.02 -4.88
N PRO A 197 -3.82 -7.24 -3.98
CA PRO A 197 -3.54 -7.33 -2.55
C PRO A 197 -3.76 -8.75 -2.02
N PRO A 198 -2.80 -9.35 -1.29
CA PRO A 198 -2.92 -10.72 -0.79
C PRO A 198 -4.20 -11.00 0.02
N LEU A 199 -4.63 -10.10 0.92
CA LEU A 199 -5.86 -10.30 1.68
C LEU A 199 -7.10 -10.27 0.78
N LEU A 200 -7.16 -9.42 -0.24
CA LEU A 200 -8.25 -9.44 -1.21
C LEU A 200 -8.21 -10.71 -2.06
N ALA A 201 -7.03 -11.16 -2.48
CA ALA A 201 -6.87 -12.41 -3.21
C ALA A 201 -7.29 -13.62 -2.38
N GLN A 202 -6.94 -13.63 -1.09
CA GLN A 202 -7.38 -14.67 -0.14
C GLN A 202 -8.90 -14.72 -0.04
N ALA A 203 -9.56 -13.58 0.19
CA ALA A 203 -11.02 -13.51 0.26
C ALA A 203 -11.73 -14.02 -1.01
N ILE A 204 -11.09 -13.90 -2.18
CA ILE A 204 -11.64 -14.45 -3.44
C ILE A 204 -11.37 -15.95 -3.57
N ALA A 205 -10.29 -16.45 -2.98
CA ALA A 205 -9.90 -17.85 -3.09
C ALA A 205 -10.67 -18.79 -2.12
N GLU A 206 -11.21 -18.26 -1.03
CA GLU A 206 -12.07 -18.94 -0.04
C GLU A 206 -13.51 -19.05 -0.50
#